data_4d11b3ea138bcac71b7e917c6c43c1e7
#
_entry.id   4d11b3ea138bcac71b7e917c6c43c1e7
#
_cell.length_a   1.000
_cell.length_b   1.000
_cell.length_c   1.000
_cell.angle_alpha   90.00
_cell.angle_beta   90.00
_cell.angle_gamma   90.00
#
_symmetry.space_group_name_H-M   'P 1'
#
loop_
_entity.id
_entity.type
_entity.pdbx_description
1 polymer ?
#
loop_
_entity_poly.entity_id
_entity_poly.type
_entity_poly.pdbx_seq_one_letter_code
_entity_poly.pdbx_strand_id
1 'polypeptide(L)'
;MATVKIPPVLRAAVGGEKQLSASGASVGEVLRSVAESHPDTHTQLFASDGGLNRYVNVYLNDEDVRVLDGLDTSVGESDTLVILPAMAGGAP
;
A
#
# COMPACT_ATOMS: atom_id res chain seq x y z
N MET A 1 -12.37 -2.22 9.14
CA MET A 1 -11.15 -1.63 8.58
C MET A 1 -10.26 -2.70 7.99
N ALA A 2 -9.61 -2.39 6.88
CA ALA A 2 -8.67 -3.33 6.30
C ALA A 2 -7.35 -3.30 7.06
N THR A 3 -6.64 -4.43 7.04
CA THR A 3 -5.30 -4.51 7.61
C THR A 3 -4.28 -4.22 6.51
N VAL A 4 -3.30 -3.38 6.82
CA VAL A 4 -2.23 -3.04 5.86
C VAL A 4 -0.91 -3.48 6.49
N LYS A 5 -0.24 -4.43 5.86
CA LYS A 5 1.06 -4.91 6.35
C LYS A 5 2.17 -4.07 5.73
N ILE A 6 3.08 -3.62 6.57
CA ILE A 6 4.10 -2.64 6.20
C ILE A 6 5.46 -3.33 6.09
N PRO A 7 6.16 -3.19 4.96
CA PRO A 7 7.49 -3.79 4.84
C PRO A 7 8.52 -3.05 5.69
N PRO A 8 9.63 -3.70 6.03
CA PRO A 8 10.64 -3.06 6.87
C PRO A 8 11.12 -1.71 6.37
N VAL A 9 11.24 -1.54 5.06
CA VAL A 9 11.74 -0.29 4.47
C VAL A 9 10.82 0.89 4.70
N LEU A 10 9.53 0.64 4.98
CA LEU A 10 8.56 1.72 5.22
C LEU A 10 8.19 1.88 6.69
N ARG A 11 8.67 1.02 7.56
CA ARG A 11 8.26 1.06 8.98
C ARG A 11 8.64 2.35 9.68
N ALA A 12 9.76 2.94 9.32
CA ALA A 12 10.16 4.20 9.93
C ALA A 12 9.16 5.33 9.63
N ALA A 13 8.50 5.27 8.46
CA ALA A 13 7.52 6.27 8.07
C ALA A 13 6.18 6.10 8.79
N VAL A 14 5.97 4.97 9.45
CA VAL A 14 4.72 4.68 10.16
C VAL A 14 4.97 4.38 11.64
N GLY A 15 5.99 5.00 12.21
CA GLY A 15 6.27 4.86 13.63
C GLY A 15 6.77 3.49 14.05
N GLY A 16 7.31 2.72 13.13
CA GLY A 16 7.85 1.39 13.42
C GLY A 16 6.81 0.28 13.40
N GLU A 17 5.57 0.59 13.05
CA GLU A 17 4.50 -0.39 13.04
C GLU A 17 4.68 -1.42 11.94
N LYS A 18 4.43 -2.68 12.24
CA LYS A 18 4.50 -3.77 11.26
C LYS A 18 3.24 -3.88 10.44
N GLN A 19 2.12 -3.42 10.99
CA GLN A 19 0.84 -3.37 10.29
C GLN A 19 -0.01 -2.27 10.87
N LEU A 20 -0.93 -1.79 10.05
CA LEU A 20 -1.87 -0.73 10.40
C LEU A 20 -3.27 -1.17 10.05
N SER A 21 -4.26 -0.55 10.69
CA SER A 21 -5.65 -0.66 10.26
C SER A 21 -6.01 0.65 9.56
N ALA A 22 -6.64 0.54 8.41
CA ALA A 22 -7.02 1.71 7.65
C ALA A 22 -8.39 1.51 7.02
N SER A 23 -9.13 2.59 6.87
CA SER A 23 -10.46 2.54 6.28
C SER A 23 -10.40 2.87 4.79
N GLY A 24 -11.35 2.35 4.04
CA GLY A 24 -11.47 2.63 2.64
C GLY A 24 -12.21 1.50 1.94
N ALA A 25 -12.90 1.80 0.86
CA ALA A 25 -13.63 0.83 0.07
C ALA A 25 -12.83 0.34 -1.13
N SER A 26 -11.66 0.92 -1.37
CA SER A 26 -10.77 0.53 -2.46
C SER A 26 -9.33 0.59 -1.98
N VAL A 27 -8.46 -0.05 -2.74
CA VAL A 27 -7.02 -0.03 -2.45
C VAL A 27 -6.52 1.41 -2.35
N GLY A 28 -6.92 2.25 -3.31
CA GLY A 28 -6.52 3.65 -3.30
C GLY A 28 -6.97 4.40 -2.06
N GLU A 29 -8.21 4.18 -1.63
CA GLU A 29 -8.73 4.84 -0.43
C GLU A 29 -7.99 4.39 0.82
N VAL A 30 -7.72 3.08 0.94
CA VAL A 30 -6.99 2.55 2.08
C VAL A 30 -5.58 3.14 2.13
N LEU A 31 -4.90 3.17 1.01
CA LEU A 31 -3.54 3.71 0.96
C LEU A 31 -3.52 5.22 1.22
N ARG A 32 -4.53 5.95 0.76
CA ARG A 32 -4.62 7.39 1.07
C ARG A 32 -4.84 7.61 2.56
N SER A 33 -5.64 6.75 3.21
CA SER A 33 -5.81 6.83 4.66
C SER A 33 -4.48 6.65 5.38
N VAL A 34 -3.65 5.71 4.92
CA VAL A 34 -2.32 5.52 5.49
C VAL A 34 -1.48 6.78 5.29
N ALA A 35 -1.50 7.34 4.09
CA ALA A 35 -0.71 8.53 3.79
C ALA A 35 -1.18 9.75 4.58
N GLU A 36 -2.47 9.86 4.86
CA GLU A 36 -2.98 10.96 5.68
C GLU A 36 -2.54 10.85 7.12
N SER A 37 -2.53 9.64 7.66
CA SER A 37 -2.08 9.41 9.03
C SER A 37 -0.56 9.45 9.16
N HIS A 38 0.13 9.10 8.10
CA HIS A 38 1.60 9.03 8.06
C HIS A 38 2.10 9.69 6.79
N PRO A 39 2.17 11.03 6.77
CA PRO A 39 2.48 11.77 5.53
C PRO A 39 3.78 11.36 4.83
N ASP A 40 4.74 10.84 5.58
CA ASP A 40 6.01 10.42 4.98
C ASP A 40 5.84 9.22 4.05
N THR A 41 4.71 8.52 4.10
CA THR A 41 4.46 7.39 3.21
C THR A 41 3.93 7.83 1.85
N HIS A 42 3.45 9.06 1.73
CA HIS A 42 2.76 9.50 0.51
C HIS A 42 3.64 9.35 -0.73
N THR A 43 4.85 9.87 -0.68
CA THR A 43 5.75 9.80 -1.82
C THR A 43 6.26 8.39 -2.08
N GLN A 44 6.16 7.52 -1.09
CA GLN A 44 6.60 6.15 -1.24
C GLN A 44 5.49 5.25 -1.81
N LEU A 45 4.25 5.59 -1.52
CA LEU A 45 3.11 4.80 -2.00
C LEU A 45 2.57 5.31 -3.34
N PHE A 46 2.64 6.61 -3.58
CA PHE A 46 2.04 7.21 -4.76
C PHE A 46 3.08 7.88 -5.64
N ALA A 47 2.90 7.73 -6.95
CA ALA A 47 3.70 8.44 -7.93
C ALA A 47 3.22 9.89 -8.04
N SER A 48 3.98 10.71 -8.75
CA SER A 48 3.65 12.13 -8.91
C SER A 48 2.33 12.37 -9.66
N ASP A 49 1.89 11.38 -10.44
CA ASP A 49 0.62 11.47 -11.17
C ASP A 49 -0.57 10.99 -10.35
N GLY A 50 -0.35 10.63 -9.09
CA GLY A 50 -1.41 10.14 -8.21
C GLY A 50 -1.64 8.64 -8.28
N GLY A 51 -0.97 7.95 -9.19
CA GLY A 51 -1.07 6.51 -9.30
C GLY A 51 -0.15 5.80 -8.29
N LEU A 52 -0.22 4.47 -8.29
CA LEU A 52 0.62 3.68 -7.42
C LEU A 52 2.09 3.81 -7.83
N ASN A 53 2.96 4.02 -6.86
CA ASN A 53 4.40 4.10 -7.12
C ASN A 53 4.88 2.77 -7.72
N ARG A 54 5.60 2.84 -8.82
CA ARG A 54 6.07 1.65 -9.53
C ARG A 54 7.10 0.84 -8.75
N TYR A 55 7.70 1.42 -7.72
CA TYR A 55 8.66 0.73 -6.87
C TYR A 55 8.01 0.07 -5.67
N VAL A 56 6.68 0.02 -5.66
CA VAL A 56 5.91 -0.60 -4.59
C VAL A 56 4.93 -1.58 -5.22
N ASN A 57 4.89 -2.79 -4.66
CA ASN A 57 3.87 -3.77 -5.01
C ASN A 57 2.87 -3.83 -3.87
N VAL A 58 1.60 -3.92 -4.20
CA VAL A 58 0.53 -4.08 -3.22
C VAL A 58 -0.24 -5.34 -3.57
N TYR A 59 -0.41 -6.20 -2.59
CA TYR A 59 -1.17 -7.44 -2.75
C TYR A 59 -2.42 -7.37 -1.92
N LEU A 60 -3.53 -7.74 -2.52
CA LEU A 60 -4.81 -7.88 -1.82
C LEU A 60 -5.05 -9.36 -1.64
N ASN A 61 -4.95 -9.84 -0.40
CA ASN A 61 -5.14 -11.27 -0.09
C ASN A 61 -4.36 -12.16 -1.05
N ASP A 62 -3.07 -11.86 -1.20
CA ASP A 62 -2.12 -12.62 -2.02
C ASP A 62 -2.21 -12.38 -3.53
N GLU A 63 -3.05 -11.45 -3.98
CA GLU A 63 -3.12 -11.11 -5.40
C GLU A 63 -2.56 -9.71 -5.65
N ASP A 64 -1.65 -9.59 -6.62
CA ASP A 64 -1.11 -8.29 -7.00
C ASP A 64 -2.24 -7.42 -7.55
N VAL A 65 -2.45 -6.26 -6.95
CA VAL A 65 -3.56 -5.40 -7.37
C VAL A 65 -3.40 -4.89 -8.79
N ARG A 66 -2.18 -4.89 -9.34
CA ARG A 66 -1.97 -4.47 -10.73
C ARG A 66 -2.59 -5.41 -11.75
N VAL A 67 -2.79 -6.69 -11.38
CA VAL A 67 -3.51 -7.63 -12.25
C VAL A 67 -5.01 -7.62 -11.96
N LEU A 68 -5.42 -6.85 -10.97
CA LEU A 68 -6.83 -6.59 -10.69
C LEU A 68 -7.17 -5.21 -11.26
N ASP A 69 -7.81 -4.37 -10.46
CA ASP A 69 -8.19 -3.02 -10.90
C ASP A 69 -7.26 -1.93 -10.35
N GLY A 70 -6.05 -2.30 -9.95
CA GLY A 70 -5.11 -1.34 -9.39
C GLY A 70 -5.67 -0.66 -8.15
N LEU A 71 -5.56 0.66 -8.09
CA LEU A 71 -6.07 1.43 -6.95
C LEU A 71 -7.58 1.39 -6.83
N ASP A 72 -8.30 1.03 -7.91
CA ASP A 72 -9.76 0.92 -7.89
C ASP A 72 -10.26 -0.44 -7.42
N THR A 73 -9.34 -1.36 -7.09
CA THR A 73 -9.72 -2.67 -6.58
C THR A 73 -10.49 -2.53 -5.28
N SER A 74 -11.65 -3.20 -5.18
CA SER A 74 -12.49 -3.13 -4.00
C SER A 74 -11.85 -3.84 -2.82
N VAL A 75 -12.00 -3.25 -1.63
CA VAL A 75 -11.44 -3.78 -0.39
C VAL A 75 -12.56 -3.89 0.65
N GLY A 76 -12.67 -5.04 1.28
CA GLY A 76 -13.62 -5.24 2.36
C GLY A 76 -12.97 -5.08 3.72
N GLU A 77 -13.80 -5.08 4.77
CA GLU A 77 -13.32 -4.82 6.13
C GLU A 77 -12.35 -5.88 6.66
N SER A 78 -12.50 -7.10 6.20
CA SER A 78 -11.63 -8.19 6.67
C SER A 78 -10.47 -8.47 5.73
N ASP A 79 -10.32 -7.69 4.68
CA ASP A 79 -9.25 -7.89 3.71
C ASP A 79 -7.91 -7.39 4.25
N THR A 80 -6.85 -7.95 3.70
CA THR A 80 -5.49 -7.59 4.07
C THR A 80 -4.74 -7.11 2.84
N LEU A 81 -4.15 -5.93 2.95
CA LEU A 81 -3.22 -5.43 1.94
C LEU A 81 -1.80 -5.65 2.43
N VAL A 82 -0.94 -6.15 1.57
CA VAL A 82 0.48 -6.32 1.87
C VAL A 82 1.26 -5.41 0.94
N ILE A 83 2.05 -4.52 1.52
CA ILE A 83 2.91 -3.63 0.76
C ILE A 83 4.30 -4.24 0.72
N LEU A 84 4.85 -4.40 -0.48
CA LEU A 84 6.19 -4.94 -0.66
C LEU A 84 6.98 -4.01 -1.57
N PRO A 85 8.26 -3.80 -1.28
CA PRO A 85 9.09 -3.03 -2.20
C PRO A 85 9.28 -3.82 -3.49
N ALA A 86 9.16 -3.14 -4.63
CA ALA A 86 9.53 -3.74 -5.89
C ALA A 86 11.04 -3.64 -6.01
N MET A 87 11.68 -4.74 -6.35
CA MET A 87 13.12 -4.78 -6.52
C MET A 87 13.49 -4.35 -7.94
N ALA A 88 12.87 -3.26 -8.38
CA ALA A 88 13.09 -2.79 -9.73
C ALA A 88 14.58 -2.52 -9.95
N GLY A 89 15.06 -2.88 -11.06
CA GLY A 89 16.45 -2.71 -11.35
C GLY A 89 17.37 -3.58 -10.49
N GLY A 90 16.97 -3.77 -9.24
CA GLY A 90 17.71 -4.64 -8.37
C GLY A 90 17.45 -6.08 -8.68
N ALA A 91 16.49 -6.32 -9.48
CA ALA A 91 16.16 -7.67 -9.90
C ALA A 91 16.89 -7.95 -11.21
N PRO A 92 18.10 -8.01 -11.21
CA PRO A 92 18.88 -8.38 -12.40
C PRO A 92 18.83 -9.85 -12.63
#